data_92bd3f7fe95be6b4b3970aa797d36c58
#
_entry.id   92bd3f7fe95be6b4b3970aa797d36c58
#
_cell.length_a   1.000
_cell.length_b   1.000
_cell.length_c   1.000
_cell.angle_alpha   90.00
_cell.angle_beta   90.00
_cell.angle_gamma   90.00
#
_symmetry.space_group_name_H-M   'P 1'
#
loop_
_entity.id
_entity.type
_entity.pdbx_description
1 polymer ?
#
loop_
_entity_poly.entity_id
_entity_poly.type
_entity_poly.pdbx_seq_one_letter_code
_entity_poly.pdbx_strand_id
1 'polypeptide(L)'
;MTMMNIQHQIARDPEGYLIDPVDWDESVARKLAAEEGIELDAAYWPVLRYMREAWTRNRIAPDVRHVVDFLASEHGFDKKVAKTHLFKLFPYGYVKQACKIAGMQRPRVWSTG
;
A
#
# COMPACT_ATOMS: atom_id res chain seq x y z
N MET A 1 -24.88 -1.96 19.51
CA MET A 1 -24.52 -1.81 19.20
C MET A 1 -24.31 -1.67 18.08
N THR A 2 -24.20 -1.86 17.73
CA THR A 2 -24.16 -1.82 16.69
C THR A 2 -23.88 -0.71 15.97
N MET A 3 -24.03 0.20 16.32
CA MET A 3 -23.75 1.31 15.76
C MET A 3 -22.43 1.54 15.47
N MET A 4 -21.61 0.82 16.02
CA MET A 4 -20.32 0.99 15.75
C MET A 4 -19.96 0.82 14.37
N ASN A 5 -20.61 0.05 13.63
CA ASN A 5 -20.27 -0.18 12.26
C ASN A 5 -20.34 1.04 11.43
N ILE A 6 -21.19 1.94 11.77
CA ILE A 6 -21.33 3.14 11.00
C ILE A 6 -20.09 3.97 11.12
N GLN A 7 -19.47 3.92 12.28
CA GLN A 7 -18.32 4.74 12.48
C GLN A 7 -17.11 4.28 11.75
N HIS A 8 -17.14 3.05 11.26
CA HIS A 8 -15.99 2.52 10.57
C HIS A 8 -16.06 2.69 9.08
N GLN A 9 -17.01 3.48 8.61
CA GLN A 9 -17.02 3.81 7.21
C GLN A 9 -15.96 4.84 6.96
N ILE A 10 -14.95 4.46 6.21
CA ILE A 10 -13.81 5.30 5.96
C ILE A 10 -14.00 5.97 4.61
N ALA A 11 -13.79 7.27 4.55
CA ALA A 11 -13.97 8.02 3.31
C ALA A 11 -12.94 7.59 2.27
N ARG A 12 -13.43 7.31 1.07
CA ARG A 12 -12.60 6.86 -0.03
C ARG A 12 -12.98 7.66 -1.28
N ASP A 13 -12.04 7.80 -2.19
CA ASP A 13 -12.34 8.47 -3.44
C ASP A 13 -13.06 7.49 -4.39
N PRO A 14 -13.51 7.96 -5.55
CA PRO A 14 -14.24 7.08 -6.47
C PRO A 14 -13.45 5.87 -6.95
N GLU A 15 -12.14 5.92 -6.89
CA GLU A 15 -11.31 4.79 -7.28
C GLU A 15 -10.95 3.90 -6.10
N GLY A 16 -11.41 4.24 -4.92
CA GLY A 16 -11.24 3.40 -3.74
C GLY A 16 -10.06 3.73 -2.86
N TYR A 17 -9.29 4.77 -3.19
CA TYR A 17 -8.18 5.18 -2.33
C TYR A 17 -8.69 5.93 -1.13
N LEU A 18 -7.99 5.86 -0.01
CA LEU A 18 -8.39 6.63 1.17
C LEU A 18 -8.27 8.12 0.90
N ILE A 19 -9.25 8.89 1.36
CA ILE A 19 -9.17 10.34 1.32
C ILE A 19 -8.12 10.81 2.33
N ASP A 20 -8.12 10.21 3.53
CA ASP A 20 -7.19 10.59 4.58
C ASP A 20 -6.37 9.37 5.01
N PRO A 21 -5.06 9.35 4.73
CA PRO A 21 -4.23 8.21 5.12
C PRO A 21 -4.19 7.93 6.61
N VAL A 22 -4.54 8.90 7.45
CA VAL A 22 -4.58 8.68 8.89
C VAL A 22 -5.61 7.62 9.27
N ASP A 23 -6.63 7.41 8.46
CA ASP A 23 -7.69 6.45 8.74
C ASP A 23 -7.26 4.99 8.55
N TRP A 24 -6.03 4.76 8.11
CA TRP A 24 -5.56 3.41 7.81
C TRP A 24 -5.12 2.67 9.06
N ASP A 25 -5.43 1.38 9.12
CA ASP A 25 -4.81 0.44 10.05
C ASP A 25 -4.73 -0.92 9.35
N GLU A 26 -4.25 -1.93 10.06
CA GLU A 26 -4.08 -3.25 9.44
C GLU A 26 -5.40 -3.87 9.01
N SER A 27 -6.46 -3.61 9.76
CA SER A 27 -7.78 -4.10 9.39
C SER A 27 -8.25 -3.49 8.08
N VAL A 28 -8.03 -2.20 7.91
CA VAL A 28 -8.35 -1.50 6.67
C VAL A 28 -7.52 -2.08 5.53
N ALA A 29 -6.23 -2.33 5.77
CA ALA A 29 -5.37 -2.92 4.74
C ALA A 29 -5.92 -4.26 4.27
N ARG A 30 -6.34 -5.11 5.19
CA ARG A 30 -6.89 -6.41 4.83
C ARG A 30 -8.17 -6.29 4.02
N LYS A 31 -9.01 -5.33 4.38
CA LYS A 31 -10.24 -5.10 3.64
C LYS A 31 -9.95 -4.62 2.22
N LEU A 32 -9.04 -3.65 2.08
CA LEU A 32 -8.68 -3.14 0.78
C LEU A 32 -8.02 -4.21 -0.08
N ALA A 33 -7.18 -5.04 0.53
CA ALA A 33 -6.54 -6.14 -0.19
C ALA A 33 -7.56 -7.17 -0.65
N ALA A 34 -8.53 -7.49 0.19
CA ALA A 34 -9.57 -8.45 -0.17
C ALA A 34 -10.36 -7.99 -1.38
N GLU A 35 -10.59 -6.68 -1.50
CA GLU A 35 -11.29 -6.14 -2.66
C GLU A 35 -10.48 -6.34 -3.93
N GLU A 36 -9.15 -6.48 -3.81
CA GLU A 36 -8.27 -6.71 -4.93
C GLU A 36 -7.96 -8.20 -5.13
N GLY A 37 -8.60 -9.06 -4.36
CA GLY A 37 -8.33 -10.48 -4.44
C GLY A 37 -7.02 -10.92 -3.81
N ILE A 38 -6.48 -10.10 -2.92
CA ILE A 38 -5.19 -10.36 -2.28
C ILE A 38 -5.41 -10.69 -0.81
N GLU A 39 -4.78 -11.77 -0.34
CA GLU A 39 -4.75 -12.08 1.07
C GLU A 39 -3.37 -11.72 1.60
N LEU A 40 -3.32 -10.78 2.54
CA LEU A 40 -2.06 -10.27 3.05
C LEU A 40 -1.40 -11.31 3.97
N ASP A 41 -0.12 -11.54 3.73
CA ASP A 41 0.66 -12.44 4.56
C ASP A 41 1.99 -11.78 4.90
N ALA A 42 2.92 -12.54 5.45
CA ALA A 42 4.18 -12.00 5.94
C ALA A 42 5.01 -11.32 4.85
N ALA A 43 4.77 -11.62 3.58
CA ALA A 43 5.53 -10.99 2.50
C ALA A 43 5.07 -9.56 2.24
N TYR A 44 3.81 -9.26 2.53
CA TYR A 44 3.23 -7.94 2.24
C TYR A 44 3.51 -6.92 3.33
N TRP A 45 3.49 -7.35 4.59
CA TRP A 45 3.54 -6.37 5.70
C TRP A 45 4.80 -5.51 5.71
N PRO A 46 5.99 -6.04 5.42
CA PRO A 46 7.17 -5.16 5.39
C PRO A 46 7.05 -4.05 4.37
N VAL A 47 6.45 -4.34 3.20
CA VAL A 47 6.26 -3.32 2.17
C VAL A 47 5.28 -2.26 2.66
N LEU A 48 4.16 -2.69 3.21
CA LEU A 48 3.14 -1.75 3.68
C LEU A 48 3.67 -0.89 4.82
N ARG A 49 4.43 -1.48 5.74
CA ARG A 49 5.01 -0.70 6.83
C ARG A 49 6.02 0.32 6.34
N TYR A 50 6.86 -0.08 5.37
CA TYR A 50 7.81 0.84 4.80
C TYR A 50 7.09 2.03 4.16
N MET A 51 6.03 1.75 3.41
CA MET A 51 5.28 2.79 2.74
C MET A 51 4.62 3.73 3.76
N ARG A 52 4.07 3.17 4.83
CA ARG A 52 3.45 3.98 5.89
C ARG A 52 4.48 4.86 6.60
N GLU A 53 5.66 4.33 6.87
CA GLU A 53 6.71 5.12 7.51
C GLU A 53 7.18 6.25 6.60
N ALA A 54 7.32 5.97 5.31
CA ALA A 54 7.72 7.00 4.37
C ALA A 54 6.67 8.10 4.28
N TRP A 55 5.39 7.73 4.29
CA TRP A 55 4.32 8.71 4.29
C TRP A 55 4.33 9.54 5.57
N THR A 56 4.60 8.91 6.71
CA THR A 56 4.66 9.65 7.98
C THR A 56 5.74 10.73 7.92
N ARG A 57 6.86 10.43 7.28
CA ARG A 57 7.96 11.40 7.17
C ARG A 57 7.69 12.48 6.14
N ASN A 58 7.13 12.09 5.00
CA ASN A 58 7.07 12.99 3.84
C ASN A 58 5.68 13.40 3.42
N ARG A 59 4.66 12.78 4.00
CA ARG A 59 3.23 13.05 3.72
C ARG A 59 2.83 12.79 2.27
N ILE A 60 3.63 11.97 1.56
CA ILE A 60 3.27 11.49 0.23
C ILE A 60 3.69 10.03 0.15
N ALA A 61 3.10 9.30 -0.77
CA ALA A 61 3.49 7.92 -1.01
C ALA A 61 4.91 7.89 -1.56
N PRO A 62 5.74 6.93 -1.15
CA PRO A 62 7.09 6.84 -1.72
C PRO A 62 7.02 6.42 -3.18
N ASP A 63 8.02 6.85 -3.94
CA ASP A 63 8.18 6.44 -5.32
C ASP A 63 8.48 4.94 -5.35
N VAL A 64 8.05 4.25 -6.38
CA VAL A 64 8.25 2.80 -6.50
C VAL A 64 9.73 2.42 -6.41
N ARG A 65 10.62 3.27 -6.89
CA ARG A 65 12.06 2.97 -6.82
C ARG A 65 12.56 2.85 -5.39
N HIS A 66 12.03 3.64 -4.49
CA HIS A 66 12.41 3.56 -3.08
C HIS A 66 11.93 2.26 -2.45
N VAL A 67 10.76 1.79 -2.84
CA VAL A 67 10.23 0.53 -2.34
C VAL A 67 11.07 -0.63 -2.86
N VAL A 68 11.47 -0.58 -4.12
CA VAL A 68 12.34 -1.60 -4.70
C VAL A 68 13.68 -1.63 -3.97
N ASP A 69 14.27 -0.44 -3.68
CA ASP A 69 15.52 -0.36 -2.96
C ASP A 69 15.40 -0.93 -1.54
N PHE A 70 14.28 -0.66 -0.89
CA PHE A 70 14.02 -1.21 0.43
C PHE A 70 13.97 -2.74 0.39
N LEU A 71 13.25 -3.29 -0.58
CA LEU A 71 13.13 -4.75 -0.69
C LEU A 71 14.48 -5.39 -1.03
N ALA A 72 15.26 -4.75 -1.89
CA ALA A 72 16.58 -5.26 -2.22
C ALA A 72 17.45 -5.34 -0.97
N SER A 73 17.42 -4.28 -0.17
CA SER A 73 18.21 -4.22 1.04
C SER A 73 17.70 -5.22 2.09
N GLU A 74 16.40 -5.31 2.26
CA GLU A 74 15.79 -6.14 3.29
C GLU A 74 16.03 -7.62 3.04
N HIS A 75 15.97 -8.06 1.80
CA HIS A 75 16.08 -9.47 1.46
C HIS A 75 17.40 -9.86 0.84
N GLY A 76 18.32 -8.92 0.67
CA GLY A 76 19.56 -9.23 -0.02
C GLY A 76 19.39 -9.51 -1.50
N PHE A 77 18.29 -9.06 -2.10
CA PHE A 77 18.05 -9.23 -3.52
C PHE A 77 18.80 -8.18 -4.32
N ASP A 78 19.12 -8.46 -5.57
CA ASP A 78 19.47 -7.36 -6.45
C ASP A 78 18.18 -6.62 -6.84
N LYS A 79 18.32 -5.45 -7.43
CA LYS A 79 17.15 -4.61 -7.72
C LYS A 79 16.19 -5.25 -8.70
N LYS A 80 16.69 -6.03 -9.63
CA LYS A 80 15.83 -6.69 -10.59
C LYS A 80 14.96 -7.74 -9.92
N VAL A 81 15.54 -8.51 -9.02
CA VAL A 81 14.80 -9.53 -8.27
C VAL A 81 13.81 -8.85 -7.34
N ALA A 82 14.22 -7.76 -6.68
CA ALA A 82 13.33 -7.02 -5.79
C ALA A 82 12.12 -6.47 -6.54
N LYS A 83 12.34 -5.96 -7.74
CA LYS A 83 11.26 -5.45 -8.56
C LYS A 83 10.30 -6.56 -8.94
N THR A 84 10.81 -7.70 -9.35
CA THR A 84 10.00 -8.86 -9.68
C THR A 84 9.17 -9.30 -8.48
N HIS A 85 9.78 -9.32 -7.30
CA HIS A 85 9.10 -9.68 -6.06
C HIS A 85 7.94 -8.72 -5.78
N LEU A 86 8.19 -7.42 -5.90
CA LEU A 86 7.16 -6.43 -5.66
C LEU A 86 5.95 -6.63 -6.59
N PHE A 87 6.21 -6.89 -7.87
CA PHE A 87 5.12 -7.05 -8.82
C PHE A 87 4.46 -8.42 -8.75
N LYS A 88 5.05 -9.38 -8.05
CA LYS A 88 4.35 -10.59 -7.69
C LYS A 88 3.35 -10.33 -6.58
N LEU A 89 3.73 -9.50 -5.62
CA LEU A 89 2.84 -9.15 -4.51
C LEU A 89 1.67 -8.30 -5.01
N PHE A 90 1.92 -7.40 -5.94
CA PHE A 90 0.90 -6.48 -6.43
C PHE A 90 0.83 -6.54 -7.96
N PRO A 91 0.16 -7.57 -8.50
CA PRO A 91 0.20 -7.84 -9.95
C PRO A 91 -0.36 -6.72 -10.81
N TYR A 92 -1.30 -5.93 -10.29
CA TYR A 92 -1.86 -4.84 -11.07
C TYR A 92 -1.14 -3.53 -10.83
N GLY A 93 0.03 -3.58 -10.20
CA GLY A 93 0.94 -2.46 -10.16
C GLY A 93 1.00 -1.73 -8.84
N TYR A 94 2.05 -0.96 -8.70
CA TYR A 94 2.33 -0.25 -7.46
C TYR A 94 1.24 0.77 -7.14
N VAL A 95 0.86 1.59 -8.09
CA VAL A 95 -0.12 2.65 -7.83
C VAL A 95 -1.49 2.05 -7.54
N LYS A 96 -1.92 1.10 -8.38
CA LYS A 96 -3.28 0.60 -8.27
C LYS A 96 -3.50 -0.34 -7.10
N GLN A 97 -2.47 -1.02 -6.67
CA GLN A 97 -2.62 -1.98 -5.57
C GLN A 97 -1.82 -1.62 -4.34
N ALA A 98 -0.52 -1.46 -4.46
CA ALA A 98 0.29 -1.22 -3.27
C ALA A 98 -0.09 0.09 -2.59
N CYS A 99 -0.21 1.17 -3.33
CA CYS A 99 -0.56 2.47 -2.74
C CYS A 99 -1.96 2.45 -2.16
N LYS A 100 -2.90 1.81 -2.85
CA LYS A 100 -4.26 1.74 -2.35
C LYS A 100 -4.32 0.95 -1.04
N ILE A 101 -3.72 -0.24 -1.03
CA ILE A 101 -3.76 -1.11 0.15
C ILE A 101 -3.00 -0.50 1.32
N ALA A 102 -1.95 0.24 1.04
CA ALA A 102 -1.19 0.94 2.09
C ALA A 102 -1.91 2.18 2.62
N GLY A 103 -3.08 2.50 2.08
CA GLY A 103 -3.88 3.62 2.57
C GLY A 103 -3.38 4.96 2.13
N MET A 104 -2.66 5.02 1.02
CA MET A 104 -2.19 6.29 0.48
C MET A 104 -3.28 6.91 -0.36
N GLN A 105 -3.22 8.22 -0.51
CA GLN A 105 -4.03 8.88 -1.52
C GLN A 105 -3.49 8.46 -2.88
N ARG A 106 -4.31 8.59 -3.91
CA ARG A 106 -3.87 8.23 -5.24
C ARG A 106 -2.68 9.09 -5.65
N PRO A 107 -1.55 8.46 -5.99
CA PRO A 107 -0.38 9.24 -6.42
C PRO A 107 -0.66 10.01 -7.69
N ARG A 108 0.07 11.09 -7.85
CA ARG A 108 -0.08 11.92 -9.03
C ARG A 108 0.69 11.33 -10.19
N VAL A 109 0.72 12.06 -11.29
CA VAL A 109 1.23 11.55 -12.55
C VAL A 109 2.67 11.10 -12.53
N TRP A 110 3.45 11.57 -11.57
CA TRP A 110 4.84 11.18 -11.53
C TRP A 110 5.02 9.72 -11.17
N SER A 111 4.01 9.12 -10.59
CA SER A 111 4.13 7.75 -10.12
C SER A 111 3.67 6.80 -11.19
N THR A 112 4.51 5.86 -11.56
CA THR A 112 4.17 4.85 -12.55
C THR A 112 4.25 3.51 -11.87
N GLY A 113 3.68 2.56 -12.40
CA GLY A 113 3.81 1.24 -11.83
C GLY A 113 2.53 0.46 -11.73
#